data_0f5d8c1968c4ff2e56f124b65be4c023
#
_entry.id   0f5d8c1968c4ff2e56f124b65be4c023
#
_cell.length_a   1.000
_cell.length_b   1.000
_cell.length_c   1.000
_cell.angle_alpha   90.00
_cell.angle_beta   90.00
_cell.angle_gamma   90.00
#
_symmetry.space_group_name_H-M   'P 1'
#
loop_
_entity.id
_entity.type
_entity.pdbx_description
1 polymer ?
#
loop_
_entity_poly.entity_id
_entity_poly.type
_entity_poly.pdbx_seq_one_letter_code
_entity_poly.pdbx_strand_id
1 'polypeptide(L)'
;MKIKSLLAKHFAGYIYQQIKKGMETAEADQQAIFNQLIKVGVKTLFGKDHDFANIKSYEDFVKQVPLRDYEAFKPYIEKIKQGTHNVLWRGQPIYFSKTSGTTSGVKYIPITKDSIPNHIDSARNALLCYIAETGNTKFADGKMIFLSGSPVLERVGGIPTGRLSG
;
A
#
# COMPACT_ATOMS: atom_id res chain seq x y z
N MET A 1 30.83 14.25 -14.61
CA MET A 1 29.64 13.74 -13.93
C MET A 1 28.41 14.36 -14.58
N LYS A 2 27.46 13.55 -15.07
CA LYS A 2 26.27 14.11 -15.76
C LYS A 2 25.40 14.86 -14.74
N ILE A 3 24.83 15.99 -15.14
CA ILE A 3 23.95 16.83 -14.28
C ILE A 3 22.85 15.97 -13.61
N LYS A 4 22.26 15.02 -14.35
CA LYS A 4 21.25 14.09 -13.82
C LYS A 4 21.75 13.28 -12.61
N SER A 5 23.00 12.79 -12.67
CA SER A 5 23.62 12.03 -11.59
C SER A 5 23.82 12.87 -10.33
N LEU A 6 24.21 14.14 -10.49
CA LEU A 6 24.38 15.08 -9.38
C LEU A 6 23.03 15.34 -8.69
N LEU A 7 22.00 15.67 -9.47
CA LEU A 7 20.65 15.92 -8.96
C LEU A 7 20.06 14.69 -8.25
N ALA A 8 20.26 13.50 -8.83
CA ALA A 8 19.81 12.26 -8.24
C ALA A 8 20.47 12.00 -6.86
N LYS A 9 21.77 12.27 -6.71
CA LYS A 9 22.47 12.14 -5.42
C LYS A 9 21.95 13.10 -4.36
N HIS A 10 21.74 14.36 -4.71
CA HIS A 10 21.20 15.35 -3.77
C HIS A 10 19.79 14.99 -3.33
N PHE A 11 18.93 14.61 -4.28
CA PHE A 11 17.57 14.19 -3.96
C PHE A 11 17.55 12.89 -3.09
N ALA A 12 18.41 11.94 -3.43
CA ALA A 12 18.57 10.71 -2.64
C ALA A 12 19.01 11.02 -1.20
N GLY A 13 20.00 11.90 -1.04
CA GLY A 13 20.45 12.34 0.29
C GLY A 13 19.34 13.01 1.10
N TYR A 14 18.55 13.88 0.46
CA TYR A 14 17.39 14.51 1.12
C TYR A 14 16.37 13.47 1.61
N ILE A 15 15.92 12.57 0.72
CA ILE A 15 14.94 11.52 1.08
C ILE A 15 15.50 10.60 2.16
N TYR A 16 16.77 10.21 2.06
CA TYR A 16 17.42 9.38 3.06
C TYR A 16 17.44 10.01 4.46
N GLN A 17 17.69 11.31 4.56
CA GLN A 17 17.60 12.04 5.83
C GLN A 17 16.17 12.08 6.38
N GLN A 18 15.14 12.20 5.52
CA GLN A 18 13.74 12.12 5.96
C GLN A 18 13.42 10.73 6.51
N ILE A 19 13.89 9.68 5.84
CA ILE A 19 13.71 8.29 6.33
C ILE A 19 14.40 8.09 7.68
N LYS A 20 15.63 8.59 7.86
CA LYS A 20 16.33 8.52 9.15
C LYS A 20 15.58 9.24 10.28
N LYS A 21 15.05 10.43 10.01
CA LYS A 21 14.20 11.13 10.99
C LYS A 21 12.96 10.32 11.37
N GLY A 22 12.29 9.71 10.39
CA GLY A 22 11.14 8.83 10.65
C GLY A 22 11.50 7.59 11.48
N MET A 23 12.75 7.11 11.45
CA MET A 23 13.20 6.03 12.35
C MET A 23 13.24 6.48 13.82
N GLU A 24 13.56 7.76 14.08
CA GLU A 24 13.59 8.33 15.43
C GLU A 24 12.18 8.55 15.99
N THR A 25 11.19 8.76 15.14
CA THR A 25 9.78 9.02 15.52
C THR A 25 8.86 7.83 15.26
N ALA A 26 9.41 6.66 14.95
CA ALA A 26 8.65 5.52 14.43
C ALA A 26 7.44 5.11 15.29
N GLU A 27 7.58 5.12 16.61
CA GLU A 27 6.48 4.78 17.55
C GLU A 27 5.36 5.83 17.49
N ALA A 28 5.71 7.11 17.53
CA ALA A 28 4.74 8.21 17.45
C ALA A 28 4.03 8.23 16.08
N ASP A 29 4.78 7.99 14.99
CA ASP A 29 4.25 7.91 13.63
C ASP A 29 3.30 6.71 13.47
N GLN A 30 3.67 5.55 14.02
CA GLN A 30 2.81 4.36 14.04
C GLN A 30 1.49 4.64 14.78
N GLN A 31 1.55 5.28 15.94
CA GLN A 31 0.35 5.65 16.70
C GLN A 31 -0.52 6.65 15.94
N ALA A 32 0.09 7.64 15.29
CA ALA A 32 -0.63 8.61 14.47
C ALA A 32 -1.34 7.94 13.28
N ILE A 33 -0.66 7.03 12.59
CA ILE A 33 -1.24 6.24 11.49
C ILE A 33 -2.38 5.37 12.00
N PHE A 34 -2.20 4.66 13.12
CA PHE A 34 -3.24 3.85 13.74
C PHE A 34 -4.51 4.68 14.00
N ASN A 35 -4.37 5.82 14.66
CA ASN A 35 -5.49 6.71 14.96
C ASN A 35 -6.18 7.20 13.68
N GLN A 36 -5.42 7.52 12.63
CA GLN A 36 -5.95 7.92 11.35
C GLN A 36 -6.74 6.78 10.68
N LEU A 37 -6.20 5.55 10.70
CA LEU A 37 -6.87 4.37 10.11
C LEU A 37 -8.20 4.09 10.81
N ILE A 38 -8.22 4.11 12.14
CA ILE A 38 -9.47 3.94 12.92
C ILE A 38 -10.46 5.05 12.58
N LYS A 39 -10.05 6.32 12.63
CA LYS A 39 -10.91 7.48 12.33
C LYS A 39 -11.57 7.39 10.94
N VAL A 40 -10.83 6.99 9.93
CA VAL A 40 -11.38 6.83 8.57
C VAL A 40 -12.21 5.55 8.49
N GLY A 41 -11.76 4.48 9.13
CA GLY A 41 -12.40 3.16 9.12
C GLY A 41 -13.79 3.13 9.76
N VAL A 42 -14.10 3.99 10.73
CA VAL A 42 -15.43 4.07 11.38
C VAL A 42 -16.59 4.11 10.38
N LYS A 43 -16.41 4.77 9.23
CA LYS A 43 -17.47 4.93 8.22
C LYS A 43 -17.56 3.75 7.23
N THR A 44 -16.69 2.79 7.33
CA THR A 44 -16.69 1.59 6.47
C THR A 44 -17.62 0.50 7.02
N LEU A 45 -18.00 -0.44 6.16
CA LEU A 45 -18.73 -1.62 6.60
C LEU A 45 -17.89 -2.41 7.62
N PHE A 46 -16.62 -2.66 7.32
CA PHE A 46 -15.71 -3.37 8.20
C PHE A 46 -15.58 -2.67 9.57
N GLY A 47 -15.46 -1.35 9.58
CA GLY A 47 -15.37 -0.60 10.83
C GLY A 47 -16.65 -0.65 11.66
N LYS A 48 -17.81 -0.70 11.02
CA LYS A 48 -19.11 -0.89 11.71
C LYS A 48 -19.23 -2.29 12.29
N ASP A 49 -18.86 -3.31 11.51
CA ASP A 49 -18.91 -4.73 11.93
C ASP A 49 -17.96 -5.02 13.11
N HIS A 50 -16.94 -4.17 13.33
CA HIS A 50 -15.93 -4.30 14.38
C HIS A 50 -15.90 -3.15 15.37
N ASP A 51 -16.98 -2.38 15.41
CA ASP A 51 -17.19 -1.30 16.40
C ASP A 51 -16.00 -0.30 16.50
N PHE A 52 -15.47 0.14 15.35
CA PHE A 52 -14.35 1.08 15.29
C PHE A 52 -14.63 2.40 16.01
N ALA A 53 -15.90 2.77 16.18
CA ALA A 53 -16.29 3.97 16.92
C ALA A 53 -15.85 3.94 18.40
N ASN A 54 -15.73 2.76 18.97
CA ASN A 54 -15.34 2.55 20.35
C ASN A 54 -13.88 2.13 20.55
N ILE A 55 -13.10 2.00 19.46
CA ILE A 55 -11.66 1.71 19.53
C ILE A 55 -10.90 3.00 19.85
N LYS A 56 -10.25 3.03 21.02
CA LYS A 56 -9.44 4.15 21.51
C LYS A 56 -7.97 3.81 21.66
N SER A 57 -7.64 2.52 21.70
CA SER A 57 -6.29 2.02 21.88
C SER A 57 -6.03 0.81 20.99
N TYR A 58 -4.77 0.39 20.89
CA TYR A 58 -4.39 -0.84 20.21
C TYR A 58 -4.98 -2.08 20.88
N GLU A 59 -5.08 -2.07 22.22
CA GLU A 59 -5.70 -3.15 23.00
C GLU A 59 -7.20 -3.29 22.67
N ASP A 60 -7.91 -2.18 22.48
CA ASP A 60 -9.31 -2.22 22.04
C ASP A 60 -9.42 -2.80 20.64
N PHE A 61 -8.52 -2.38 19.73
CA PHE A 61 -8.46 -2.92 18.36
C PHE A 61 -8.26 -4.45 18.36
N VAL A 62 -7.32 -4.96 19.15
CA VAL A 62 -7.06 -6.40 19.24
C VAL A 62 -8.26 -7.17 19.77
N LYS A 63 -9.03 -6.60 20.69
CA LYS A 63 -10.28 -7.22 21.22
C LYS A 63 -11.41 -7.23 20.21
N GLN A 64 -11.56 -6.15 19.42
CA GLN A 64 -12.68 -5.97 18.49
C GLN A 64 -12.43 -6.62 17.12
N VAL A 65 -11.18 -6.72 16.70
CA VAL A 65 -10.80 -7.17 15.37
C VAL A 65 -10.03 -8.49 15.45
N PRO A 66 -10.72 -9.64 15.28
CA PRO A 66 -10.05 -10.93 15.34
C PRO A 66 -9.10 -11.11 14.15
N LEU A 67 -8.03 -11.89 14.37
CA LEU A 67 -7.13 -12.32 13.31
C LEU A 67 -7.89 -13.10 12.24
N ARG A 68 -7.58 -12.82 10.98
CA ARG A 68 -8.25 -13.42 9.83
C ARG A 68 -7.26 -13.72 8.71
N ASP A 69 -7.55 -14.77 8.00
CA ASP A 69 -6.96 -15.06 6.70
C ASP A 69 -7.74 -14.38 5.57
N TYR A 70 -7.30 -14.60 4.32
CA TYR A 70 -7.99 -14.04 3.16
C TYR A 70 -9.41 -14.57 2.99
N GLU A 71 -9.68 -15.83 3.33
CA GLU A 71 -11.01 -16.42 3.15
C GLU A 71 -12.05 -15.72 4.06
N ALA A 72 -11.64 -15.33 5.26
CA ALA A 72 -12.48 -14.54 6.15
C ALA A 72 -12.72 -13.10 5.68
N PHE A 73 -11.82 -12.54 4.82
CA PHE A 73 -12.04 -11.26 4.15
C PHE A 73 -12.85 -11.35 2.86
N LYS A 74 -12.94 -12.52 2.26
CA LYS A 74 -13.60 -12.75 0.98
C LYS A 74 -15.04 -12.20 0.90
N PRO A 75 -15.89 -12.29 1.93
CA PRO A 75 -17.23 -11.69 1.90
C PRO A 75 -17.20 -10.16 1.68
N TYR A 76 -16.23 -9.46 2.25
CA TYR A 76 -16.04 -8.03 2.01
C TYR A 76 -15.56 -7.75 0.58
N ILE A 77 -14.65 -8.57 0.06
CA ILE A 77 -14.17 -8.45 -1.32
C ILE A 77 -15.31 -8.65 -2.32
N GLU A 78 -16.19 -9.62 -2.09
CA GLU A 78 -17.35 -9.87 -2.95
C GLU A 78 -18.32 -8.68 -2.95
N LYS A 79 -18.56 -8.04 -1.79
CA LYS A 79 -19.35 -6.80 -1.72
C LYS A 79 -18.73 -5.67 -2.55
N ILE A 80 -17.41 -5.52 -2.52
CA ILE A 80 -16.71 -4.53 -3.36
C ILE A 80 -16.90 -4.83 -4.84
N LYS A 81 -16.77 -6.10 -5.26
CA LYS A 81 -17.00 -6.53 -6.64
C LYS A 81 -18.44 -6.29 -7.12
N GLN A 82 -19.39 -6.35 -6.19
CA GLN A 82 -20.81 -6.02 -6.45
C GLN A 82 -21.09 -4.51 -6.51
N GLY A 83 -20.04 -3.68 -6.37
CA GLY A 83 -20.18 -2.23 -6.45
C GLY A 83 -20.47 -1.53 -5.11
N THR A 84 -20.43 -2.24 -3.99
CA THR A 84 -20.64 -1.63 -2.67
C THR A 84 -19.48 -0.72 -2.32
N HIS A 85 -19.79 0.53 -1.96
CA HIS A 85 -18.83 1.53 -1.50
C HIS A 85 -18.52 1.42 -0.01
N ASN A 86 -17.39 1.95 0.42
CA ASN A 86 -17.01 2.04 1.84
C ASN A 86 -17.02 0.68 2.56
N VAL A 87 -16.54 -0.37 1.91
CA VAL A 87 -16.51 -1.72 2.52
C VAL A 87 -15.32 -1.85 3.46
N LEU A 88 -14.10 -1.94 2.94
CA LEU A 88 -12.86 -2.03 3.73
C LEU A 88 -12.18 -0.67 3.91
N TRP A 89 -12.41 0.24 2.99
CA TRP A 89 -11.90 1.61 2.99
C TRP A 89 -12.94 2.55 2.37
N ARG A 90 -12.75 3.87 2.56
CA ARG A 90 -13.66 4.88 1.98
C ARG A 90 -13.66 4.83 0.44
N GLY A 91 -14.81 4.97 -0.15
CA GLY A 91 -15.03 4.92 -1.60
C GLY A 91 -14.97 3.50 -2.15
N GLN A 92 -14.55 3.39 -3.40
CA GLN A 92 -14.23 2.12 -4.07
C GLN A 92 -12.72 2.06 -4.36
N PRO A 93 -12.12 0.86 -4.40
CA PRO A 93 -10.75 0.72 -4.89
C PRO A 93 -10.67 1.10 -6.35
N ILE A 94 -9.53 1.64 -6.76
CA ILE A 94 -9.25 2.00 -8.16
C ILE A 94 -8.65 0.83 -8.95
N TYR A 95 -8.22 -0.21 -8.25
CA TYR A 95 -7.56 -1.36 -8.82
C TYR A 95 -7.68 -2.59 -7.90
N PHE A 96 -7.76 -3.78 -8.48
CA PHE A 96 -7.55 -5.03 -7.77
C PHE A 96 -6.20 -5.63 -8.17
N SER A 97 -5.31 -5.79 -7.21
CA SER A 97 -4.09 -6.57 -7.40
C SER A 97 -4.39 -8.06 -7.25
N LYS A 98 -4.09 -8.85 -8.29
CA LYS A 98 -4.21 -10.32 -8.27
C LYS A 98 -2.92 -10.93 -7.74
N THR A 99 -3.05 -11.86 -6.80
CA THR A 99 -1.92 -12.70 -6.39
C THR A 99 -1.80 -13.93 -7.28
N SER A 100 -0.64 -14.59 -7.28
CA SER A 100 -0.35 -15.76 -8.11
C SER A 100 -1.10 -17.04 -7.72
N GLY A 101 -1.95 -17.03 -6.70
CA GLY A 101 -2.89 -18.07 -6.29
C GLY A 101 -2.44 -19.53 -6.51
N THR A 102 -1.47 -20.00 -5.73
CA THR A 102 -0.91 -21.35 -5.92
C THR A 102 -1.72 -22.43 -5.20
N THR A 103 -2.35 -22.15 -4.09
CA THR A 103 -3.04 -23.15 -3.26
C THR A 103 -4.50 -22.83 -2.95
N SER A 104 -4.85 -21.54 -2.84
CA SER A 104 -6.19 -21.09 -2.43
C SER A 104 -6.93 -20.31 -3.53
N GLY A 105 -6.48 -20.42 -4.80
CA GLY A 105 -7.04 -19.63 -5.90
C GLY A 105 -6.54 -18.19 -5.94
N VAL A 106 -7.08 -17.41 -6.86
CA VAL A 106 -6.70 -16.02 -7.06
C VAL A 106 -7.26 -15.15 -5.93
N LYS A 107 -6.39 -14.41 -5.24
CA LYS A 107 -6.77 -13.42 -4.24
C LYS A 107 -6.81 -12.04 -4.87
N TYR A 108 -7.81 -11.25 -4.53
CA TYR A 108 -8.00 -9.89 -5.01
C TYR A 108 -7.72 -8.91 -3.87
N ILE A 109 -6.65 -8.16 -3.99
CA ILE A 109 -6.26 -7.16 -2.99
C ILE A 109 -6.71 -5.79 -3.47
N PRO A 110 -7.65 -5.13 -2.79
CA PRO A 110 -8.14 -3.83 -3.20
C PRO A 110 -7.09 -2.75 -2.97
N ILE A 111 -6.76 -2.02 -4.03
CA ILE A 111 -5.83 -0.90 -4.01
C ILE A 111 -6.66 0.39 -4.12
N THR A 112 -6.55 1.25 -3.14
CA THR A 112 -7.27 2.51 -3.09
C THR A 112 -6.41 3.67 -3.59
N LYS A 113 -7.05 4.80 -3.93
CA LYS A 113 -6.34 6.02 -4.26
C LYS A 113 -5.42 6.48 -3.13
N ASP A 114 -5.82 6.25 -1.88
CA ASP A 114 -5.03 6.63 -0.71
C ASP A 114 -3.82 5.71 -0.47
N SER A 115 -3.86 4.44 -0.93
CA SER A 115 -2.76 3.49 -0.75
C SER A 115 -1.70 3.52 -1.87
N ILE A 116 -2.04 4.01 -3.06
CA ILE A 116 -1.12 4.06 -4.21
C ILE A 116 0.20 4.80 -3.88
N PRO A 117 0.19 5.98 -3.24
CA PRO A 117 1.43 6.68 -2.92
C PRO A 117 2.40 5.81 -2.11
N ASN A 118 1.88 5.03 -1.15
CA ASN A 118 2.73 4.17 -0.31
C ASN A 118 3.48 3.11 -1.15
N HIS A 119 2.82 2.52 -2.15
CA HIS A 119 3.45 1.54 -3.03
C HIS A 119 4.54 2.17 -3.91
N ILE A 120 4.23 3.32 -4.52
CA ILE A 120 5.17 4.03 -5.41
C ILE A 120 6.35 4.58 -4.60
N ASP A 121 6.07 5.22 -3.48
CA ASP A 121 7.10 5.84 -2.64
C ASP A 121 8.04 4.81 -2.03
N SER A 122 7.52 3.65 -1.62
CA SER A 122 8.36 2.56 -1.08
C SER A 122 9.37 2.06 -2.12
N ALA A 123 8.91 1.80 -3.36
CA ALA A 123 9.79 1.36 -4.45
C ALA A 123 10.82 2.43 -4.83
N ARG A 124 10.40 3.70 -4.96
CA ARG A 124 11.28 4.84 -5.23
C ARG A 124 12.30 5.01 -4.10
N ASN A 125 11.86 4.98 -2.86
CA ASN A 125 12.71 5.22 -1.70
C ASN A 125 13.77 4.13 -1.55
N ALA A 126 13.48 2.87 -1.88
CA ALA A 126 14.47 1.80 -1.90
C ALA A 126 15.65 2.12 -2.85
N LEU A 127 15.35 2.61 -4.08
CA LEU A 127 16.38 3.04 -5.04
C LEU A 127 17.14 4.27 -4.55
N LEU A 128 16.45 5.24 -3.95
CA LEU A 128 17.08 6.46 -3.42
C LEU A 128 17.98 6.15 -2.22
N CYS A 129 17.59 5.25 -1.32
CA CYS A 129 18.44 4.77 -0.24
C CYS A 129 19.71 4.11 -0.77
N TYR A 130 19.60 3.27 -1.81
CA TYR A 130 20.77 2.68 -2.46
C TYR A 130 21.73 3.76 -3.02
N ILE A 131 21.20 4.78 -3.69
CA ILE A 131 22.01 5.89 -4.21
C ILE A 131 22.68 6.66 -3.05
N ALA A 132 21.95 6.93 -1.97
CA ALA A 132 22.46 7.68 -0.83
C ALA A 132 23.62 6.94 -0.14
N GLU A 133 23.46 5.63 0.06
CA GLU A 133 24.46 4.79 0.73
C GLU A 133 25.70 4.51 -0.13
N THR A 134 25.52 4.24 -1.42
CA THR A 134 26.61 3.80 -2.29
C THR A 134 27.19 4.91 -3.16
N GLY A 135 26.50 6.03 -3.31
CA GLY A 135 26.82 7.06 -4.29
C GLY A 135 26.68 6.62 -5.75
N ASN A 136 26.18 5.39 -6.00
CA ASN A 136 26.13 4.81 -7.35
C ASN A 136 24.84 5.19 -8.06
N THR A 137 24.96 5.94 -9.15
CA THR A 137 23.85 6.34 -10.04
C THR A 137 23.95 5.71 -11.42
N LYS A 138 24.97 4.86 -11.67
CA LYS A 138 25.24 4.32 -13.02
C LYS A 138 24.11 3.49 -13.60
N PHE A 139 23.33 2.82 -12.74
CA PHE A 139 22.16 2.04 -13.19
C PHE A 139 21.08 2.90 -13.85
N ALA A 140 21.02 4.21 -13.53
CA ALA A 140 20.10 5.16 -14.15
C ALA A 140 20.59 5.75 -15.48
N ASP A 141 21.86 5.50 -15.85
CA ASP A 141 22.47 6.02 -17.10
C ASP A 141 22.13 5.17 -18.34
N GLY A 142 21.63 3.94 -18.14
CA GLY A 142 21.28 2.98 -19.18
C GLY A 142 19.79 2.69 -19.28
N LYS A 143 19.47 1.56 -19.91
CA LYS A 143 18.12 1.02 -19.94
C LYS A 143 17.91 0.15 -18.70
N MET A 144 16.81 0.41 -17.97
CA MET A 144 16.36 -0.47 -16.89
C MET A 144 15.33 -1.47 -17.44
N ILE A 145 15.50 -2.73 -17.11
CA ILE A 145 14.56 -3.78 -17.46
C ILE A 145 13.81 -4.17 -16.18
N PHE A 146 12.50 -4.03 -16.21
CA PHE A 146 11.62 -4.51 -15.14
C PHE A 146 10.92 -5.77 -15.61
N LEU A 147 11.08 -6.86 -14.84
CA LEU A 147 10.27 -8.05 -15.02
C LEU A 147 8.92 -7.80 -14.35
N SER A 148 7.93 -7.51 -15.17
CA SER A 148 6.57 -7.26 -14.70
C SER A 148 5.61 -8.36 -15.13
N GLY A 149 4.41 -8.36 -14.53
CA GLY A 149 3.30 -9.18 -15.00
C GLY A 149 2.77 -8.67 -16.34
N SER A 150 1.76 -9.38 -16.90
CA SER A 150 1.07 -8.92 -18.10
C SER A 150 0.47 -7.53 -17.89
N PRO A 151 0.65 -6.59 -18.83
CA PRO A 151 0.01 -5.27 -18.77
C PRO A 151 -1.49 -5.34 -19.13
N VAL A 152 -1.98 -6.49 -19.58
CA VAL A 152 -3.38 -6.67 -19.91
C VAL A 152 -4.21 -6.69 -18.63
N LEU A 153 -5.12 -5.72 -18.52
CA LEU A 153 -6.02 -5.59 -17.38
C LEU A 153 -7.35 -6.27 -17.70
N GLU A 154 -7.83 -7.07 -16.76
CA GLU A 154 -9.20 -7.52 -16.69
C GLU A 154 -10.06 -6.52 -15.92
N ARG A 155 -11.38 -6.70 -15.94
CA ARG A 155 -12.28 -5.96 -15.06
C ARG A 155 -13.09 -6.92 -14.20
N VAL A 156 -13.06 -6.66 -12.89
CA VAL A 156 -13.85 -7.43 -11.92
C VAL A 156 -14.72 -6.44 -11.16
N GLY A 157 -16.04 -6.59 -11.28
CA GLY A 157 -16.98 -5.60 -10.73
C GLY A 157 -16.78 -4.18 -11.30
N GLY A 158 -16.34 -4.05 -12.56
CA GLY A 158 -16.02 -2.77 -13.20
C GLY A 158 -14.63 -2.21 -12.82
N ILE A 159 -13.93 -2.79 -11.84
CA ILE A 159 -12.64 -2.31 -11.33
C ILE A 159 -11.51 -2.95 -12.15
N PRO A 160 -10.55 -2.16 -12.67
CA PRO A 160 -9.36 -2.68 -13.34
C PRO A 160 -8.62 -3.69 -12.44
N THR A 161 -8.20 -4.79 -12.99
CA THR A 161 -7.67 -5.93 -12.22
C THR A 161 -6.48 -6.54 -12.95
N GLY A 162 -5.38 -6.73 -12.26
CA GLY A 162 -4.16 -7.31 -12.79
C GLY A 162 -3.12 -7.57 -11.72
N ARG A 163 -1.87 -7.81 -12.11
CA ARG A 163 -0.75 -7.90 -11.17
C ARG A 163 -0.28 -6.49 -10.81
N LEU A 164 0.15 -6.26 -9.56
CA LEU A 164 0.62 -4.94 -9.13
C LEU A 164 1.92 -4.51 -9.85
N SER A 165 2.66 -5.46 -10.37
CA SER A 165 3.90 -5.26 -11.13
C SER A 165 3.69 -5.14 -12.65
N GLY A 166 2.43 -5.14 -13.13
CA GLY A 166 2.09 -5.05 -14.54
C GLY A 166 1.87 -3.64 -15.03
#